data_0fdb211738c90193a50a91a36dfd97a1
#
_entry.id   0fdb211738c90193a50a91a36dfd97a1
#
_cell.length_a   1.000
_cell.length_b   1.000
_cell.length_c   1.000
_cell.angle_alpha   90.00
_cell.angle_beta   90.00
_cell.angle_gamma   90.00
#
_symmetry.space_group_name_H-M   'P 1'
#
loop_
_entity.id
_entity.type
_entity.pdbx_description
1 polymer ?
#
loop_
_entity_poly.entity_id
_entity_poly.type
_entity_poly.pdbx_seq_one_letter_code
_entity_poly.pdbx_strand_id
1 'polypeptide(L)' 'MSEATDPINVIYKIKREMQSMLDTLVQTLANGGVDSMEEYKYIIGKIHAIDAINQELSNLLEPKEPNKDDPNNVTHIRS' A
#
# COMPACT_ATOMS: atom_id res chain seq x y z
N MET A 1 -15.97 -12.22 19.66
CA MET A 1 -16.04 -12.15 18.34
C MET A 1 -14.83 -12.50 17.65
N SER A 2 -14.87 -13.58 17.04
CA SER A 2 -13.67 -14.06 16.41
C SER A 2 -13.33 -13.28 15.14
N GLU A 3 -14.32 -12.66 14.53
CA GLU A 3 -14.01 -11.95 13.33
C GLU A 3 -13.07 -10.81 13.57
N ALA A 4 -13.23 -10.13 14.71
CA ALA A 4 -12.41 -8.99 14.98
C ALA A 4 -10.96 -9.37 15.14
N THR A 5 -10.69 -10.62 15.45
CA THR A 5 -9.31 -11.05 15.68
C THR A 5 -8.77 -11.85 14.51
N ASP A 6 -9.54 -12.02 13.44
CA ASP A 6 -9.06 -12.72 12.27
C ASP A 6 -8.02 -11.86 11.59
N PRO A 7 -6.78 -12.34 11.44
CA PRO A 7 -5.74 -11.52 10.83
C PRO A 7 -6.07 -11.05 9.43
N ILE A 8 -6.74 -11.88 8.66
CA ILE A 8 -7.07 -11.50 7.29
C ILE A 8 -8.08 -10.37 7.30
N ASN A 9 -9.06 -10.41 8.17
CA ASN A 9 -10.02 -9.33 8.27
C ASN A 9 -9.36 -8.03 8.72
N VAL A 10 -8.40 -8.14 9.62
CA VAL A 10 -7.67 -6.97 10.09
C VAL A 10 -6.89 -6.36 8.94
N ILE A 11 -6.24 -7.20 8.13
CA ILE A 11 -5.46 -6.69 7.00
C ILE A 11 -6.36 -5.97 6.01
N TYR A 12 -7.52 -6.54 5.70
CA TYR A 12 -8.44 -5.87 4.79
C TYR A 12 -8.91 -4.55 5.34
N LYS A 13 -9.14 -4.50 6.64
CA LYS A 13 -9.57 -3.25 7.24
C LYS A 13 -8.49 -2.19 7.15
N ILE A 14 -7.25 -2.57 7.41
CA ILE A 14 -6.14 -1.63 7.32
C ILE A 14 -5.98 -1.15 5.89
N LYS A 15 -6.10 -2.06 4.93
CA LYS A 15 -5.99 -1.67 3.52
C LYS A 15 -7.04 -0.62 3.16
N ARG A 16 -8.25 -0.82 3.65
CA ARG A 16 -9.32 0.13 3.35
C ARG A 16 -9.03 1.48 3.98
N GLU A 17 -8.53 1.47 5.21
CA GLU A 17 -8.18 2.71 5.87
C GLU A 17 -7.06 3.44 5.14
N MET A 18 -6.05 2.69 4.71
CA MET A 18 -4.95 3.27 3.99
C MET A 18 -5.42 3.87 2.66
N GLN A 19 -6.31 3.17 1.97
CA GLN A 19 -6.83 3.66 0.71
C GLN A 19 -7.62 4.94 0.92
N SER A 20 -8.37 5.02 2.00
CA SER A 20 -9.13 6.22 2.31
C SER A 20 -8.21 7.40 2.58
N MET A 21 -7.12 7.16 3.30
CA MET A 21 -6.15 8.20 3.55
C MET A 21 -5.49 8.66 2.27
N LEU A 22 -5.17 7.71 1.40
CA LEU A 22 -4.56 8.02 0.12
C LEU A 22 -5.49 8.89 -0.71
N ASP A 23 -6.76 8.52 -0.77
CA ASP A 23 -7.72 9.28 -1.54
C ASP A 23 -7.82 10.71 -1.04
N THR A 24 -7.79 10.90 0.27
CA THR A 24 -7.86 12.22 0.85
C THR A 24 -6.65 13.06 0.45
N LEU A 25 -5.47 12.45 0.48
CA LEU A 25 -4.26 13.17 0.12
C LEU A 25 -4.26 13.55 -1.35
N VAL A 26 -4.71 12.63 -2.21
CA VAL A 26 -4.78 12.91 -3.64
C VAL A 26 -5.78 14.05 -3.89
N GLN A 27 -6.90 14.03 -3.18
CA GLN A 27 -7.89 15.09 -3.32
C GLN A 27 -7.31 16.44 -2.92
N THR A 28 -6.52 16.45 -1.87
CA THR A 28 -5.90 17.69 -1.42
C THR A 28 -5.03 18.29 -2.52
N LEU A 29 -4.26 17.44 -3.19
CA LEU A 29 -3.43 17.90 -4.31
C LEU A 29 -4.30 18.39 -5.46
N ALA A 30 -5.33 17.63 -5.79
CA ALA A 30 -6.16 17.94 -6.94
C ALA A 30 -6.95 19.23 -6.75
N ASN A 31 -7.30 19.54 -5.49
CA ASN A 31 -8.10 20.71 -5.21
C ASN A 31 -7.29 21.96 -4.96
N GLY A 32 -5.98 21.86 -5.14
CA GLY A 32 -5.16 23.03 -4.91
C GLY A 32 -4.99 23.39 -3.45
N GLY A 33 -5.15 22.41 -2.56
CA GLY A 33 -4.99 22.64 -1.15
C GLY A 33 -3.56 22.79 -0.69
N VAL A 34 -2.62 22.75 -1.62
CA VAL A 34 -1.21 22.83 -1.33
C VAL A 34 -0.69 24.15 -1.90
N ASP A 35 -0.11 24.96 -1.04
CA ASP A 35 0.34 26.27 -1.51
C ASP A 35 1.83 26.48 -1.29
N SER A 36 2.58 25.45 -1.03
CA SER A 36 4.04 25.58 -0.95
C SER A 36 4.68 24.29 -1.45
N MET A 37 5.92 24.43 -1.89
CA MET A 37 6.65 23.26 -2.37
C MET A 37 6.95 22.31 -1.22
N GLU A 38 7.18 22.83 -0.04
CA GLU A 38 7.44 21.97 1.11
C GLU A 38 6.24 21.13 1.44
N GLU A 39 5.07 21.73 1.41
CA GLU A 39 3.85 20.99 1.69
C GLU A 39 3.59 19.96 0.60
N TYR A 40 3.86 20.33 -0.64
CA TYR A 40 3.69 19.41 -1.75
C TYR A 40 4.58 18.18 -1.55
N LYS A 41 5.85 18.39 -1.24
CA LYS A 41 6.77 17.28 -1.04
C LYS A 41 6.35 16.42 0.14
N TYR A 42 5.86 17.05 1.19
CA TYR A 42 5.40 16.31 2.36
C TYR A 42 4.25 15.38 1.99
N ILE A 43 3.28 15.90 1.25
CA ILE A 43 2.12 15.09 0.86
C ILE A 43 2.52 13.99 -0.10
N ILE A 44 3.39 14.29 -1.06
CA ILE A 44 3.86 13.26 -1.98
C ILE A 44 4.57 12.15 -1.21
N GLY A 45 5.37 12.51 -0.21
CA GLY A 45 6.03 11.50 0.61
C GLY A 45 5.05 10.62 1.35
N LYS A 46 3.98 11.22 1.87
CA LYS A 46 2.96 10.43 2.54
C LYS A 46 2.25 9.49 1.58
N ILE A 47 1.97 9.98 0.37
CA ILE A 47 1.32 9.13 -0.63
C ILE A 47 2.20 7.94 -0.96
N HIS A 48 3.48 8.17 -1.16
CA HIS A 48 4.39 7.07 -1.47
C HIS A 48 4.47 6.07 -0.31
N ALA A 49 4.50 6.58 0.92
CA ALA A 49 4.58 5.71 2.08
C ALA A 49 3.32 4.84 2.21
N ILE A 50 2.16 5.44 2.01
CA ILE A 50 0.91 4.70 2.12
C ILE A 50 0.81 3.67 1.02
N ASP A 51 1.24 4.03 -0.18
CA ASP A 51 1.21 3.10 -1.29
C ASP A 51 2.10 1.91 -1.02
N ALA A 52 3.28 2.15 -0.46
CA ALA A 52 4.20 1.07 -0.12
C ALA A 52 3.59 0.16 0.94
N ILE A 53 2.94 0.75 1.93
CA ILE A 53 2.30 -0.05 2.97
C ILE A 53 1.18 -0.90 2.38
N ASN A 54 0.38 -0.31 1.49
CA ASN A 54 -0.70 -1.07 0.87
C ASN A 54 -0.17 -2.22 0.04
N GLN A 55 0.97 -2.02 -0.61
CA GLN A 55 1.56 -3.11 -1.37
C GLN A 55 2.02 -4.24 -0.47
N GLU A 56 2.61 -3.88 0.68
CA GLU A 56 3.00 -4.91 1.62
C GLU A 56 1.82 -5.67 2.17
N LEU A 57 0.73 -4.95 2.45
CA LEU A 57 -0.47 -5.62 2.94
C LEU A 57 -1.04 -6.55 1.89
N SER A 58 -1.00 -6.14 0.63
CA SER A 58 -1.46 -7.01 -0.45
C SER A 58 -0.59 -8.26 -0.55
N ASN A 59 0.71 -8.09 -0.37
CA ASN A 59 1.61 -9.24 -0.41
C ASN A 59 1.27 -10.23 0.70
N LEU A 60 0.88 -9.73 1.86
CA LEU A 60 0.51 -10.62 2.96
C LEU A 60 -0.74 -11.41 2.65
N LEU A 61 -1.61 -10.89 1.82
CA LEU A 61 -2.85 -11.58 1.47
C LEU A 61 -2.67 -12.59 0.36
N GLU A 62 -1.60 -12.47 -0.40
CA GLU A 62 -1.40 -13.37 -1.53
C GLU A 62 -0.95 -14.73 -1.07
N PRO A 63 -1.43 -15.80 -1.73
CA PRO A 63 -0.94 -17.14 -1.38
C PRO A 63 0.53 -17.23 -1.71
N LYS A 64 1.27 -17.87 -0.83
CA LYS A 64 2.69 -18.05 -1.06
C LYS A 64 2.94 -19.27 -1.87
N GLU A 65 3.72 -19.13 -2.92
CA GLU A 65 4.10 -20.27 -3.71
C GLU A 65 5.60 -20.38 -3.68
N PRO A 66 6.11 -21.48 -3.18
CA PRO A 66 7.56 -21.59 -2.98
C PRO A 66 8.35 -21.39 -4.25
N ASN A 67 7.85 -21.84 -5.37
CA ASN A 67 8.63 -21.75 -6.59
C ASN A 67 8.35 -20.53 -7.39
N LYS A 68 7.60 -19.66 -6.87
CA LYS A 68 7.27 -18.52 -7.62
C LYS A 68 8.42 -17.56 -7.72
N ASP A 69 9.14 -17.56 -6.75
CA ASP A 69 10.22 -16.69 -6.78
C ASP A 69 11.47 -17.28 -7.19
N ASP A 70 11.45 -17.72 -7.44
CA ASP A 70 12.55 -18.12 -7.68
C ASP A 70 13.16 -17.88 -8.75
N PRO A 71 13.16 -17.61 -8.50
CA PRO A 71 13.56 -17.26 -9.17
C PRO A 71 14.02 -17.34 -9.73
N ASN A 72 13.92 -17.56 -9.76
CA ASN A 72 14.13 -17.59 -10.22
C ASN A 72 13.94 -17.66 -10.72
N ASN A 73 13.51 -17.73 -10.57
CA ASN A 73 13.13 -17.66 -11.14
C ASN A 73 13.30 -17.09 -11.61
N VAL A 74 13.57 -17.04 -11.75
CA VAL A 74 13.92 -16.43 -11.99
C VAL A 74 14.15 -16.05 -12.46
N THR A 75 14.00 -16.15 -12.79
CA THR A 75 14.27 -15.68 -13.07
C THR A 75 14.51 -15.37 -13.48
N HIS A 76 14.43 -15.37 -13.76
CA HIS A 76 14.80 -14.94 -13.99
C HIS A 76 15.24 -14.70 -14.30
N ILE A 77 15.14 -14.84 -14.60
CA ILE A 77 15.68 -14.59 -14.81
C ILE A 77 16.20 -14.33 -15.24
N ARG A 78 16.10 -14.20 -15.28
CA ARG A 78 16.61 -13.93 -15.62
C ARG A 78 16.95 -13.68 -15.85
N SER A 79 16.68 -13.87 -15.88
CA SER A 79 17.13 -13.66 -15.96
C SER A 79 17.47 -13.43 -16.25
#